data_62d9ffd2601870c954debe5b5c5ae20a
#
_entry.id   62d9ffd2601870c954debe5b5c5ae20a
#
_cell.length_a   1.000
_cell.length_b   1.000
_cell.length_c   1.000
_cell.angle_alpha   90.00
_cell.angle_beta   90.00
_cell.angle_gamma   90.00
#
_symmetry.space_group_name_H-M   'P 1'
#
loop_
_entity.id
_entity.type
_entity.pdbx_description
1 polymer ?
#
loop_
_entity_poly.entity_id
_entity_poly.type
_entity_poly.pdbx_seq_one_letter_code
_entity_poly.pdbx_strand_id
1 'polypeptide(L)'
;HFLNFRNPDLVIKKIIRSSISDLYCKGVTPKFIFIGASGNNNSFSKKNLNIISKSLKEEQKKYGIKLSGGDTTKSKKTIFTIMSLGYSKRIVQRNKCKNGDDIYVTGNVGDSYLGLQILKKKVLLNKNECNYFINKYYLPELPIKISSNLLKFANSSIDISDGLFGDLSKLINKSKLFYKVDLNKVPISINLRKYLSKSKKKKINFISKGDDYQILFTSPKSKRNYIQKFFKKMN
;
A
#
# COMPACT_ATOMS: atom_id res chain seq x y z
N HIS A 1 -2.47 11.13 3.86
CA HIS A 1 -2.80 9.70 3.95
C HIS A 1 -4.18 9.41 4.57
N PHE A 2 -4.88 10.38 5.18
CA PHE A 2 -6.24 10.20 5.70
C PHE A 2 -7.06 11.49 5.54
N LEU A 3 -8.40 11.36 5.41
CA LEU A 3 -9.30 12.50 5.20
C LEU A 3 -9.59 13.28 6.48
N ASN A 4 -9.81 12.55 7.57
CA ASN A 4 -10.14 13.11 8.88
C ASN A 4 -9.80 12.08 9.96
N PHE A 5 -9.87 12.50 11.22
CA PHE A 5 -9.52 11.68 12.39
C PHE A 5 -10.75 11.15 13.15
N ARG A 6 -11.88 10.92 12.46
CA ARG A 6 -13.13 10.41 13.08
C ARG A 6 -13.03 8.96 13.53
N ASN A 7 -12.18 8.17 12.88
CA ASN A 7 -11.91 6.78 13.25
C ASN A 7 -10.42 6.59 13.51
N PRO A 8 -9.95 6.89 14.74
CA PRO A 8 -8.53 6.81 15.08
C PRO A 8 -7.92 5.43 14.83
N ASP A 9 -8.66 4.34 15.08
CA ASP A 9 -8.21 2.96 14.83
C ASP A 9 -7.78 2.77 13.37
N LEU A 10 -8.68 3.05 12.44
CA LEU A 10 -8.39 2.87 11.01
C LEU A 10 -7.29 3.81 10.50
N VAL A 11 -7.25 5.04 11.02
CA VAL A 11 -6.19 5.99 10.65
C VAL A 11 -4.83 5.50 11.10
N ILE A 12 -4.67 5.08 12.35
CA ILE A 12 -3.40 4.57 12.88
C ILE A 12 -2.95 3.33 12.09
N LYS A 13 -3.84 2.40 11.83
CA LYS A 13 -3.53 1.20 11.02
C LYS A 13 -3.07 1.58 9.61
N LYS A 14 -3.77 2.51 8.95
CA LYS A 14 -3.39 2.97 7.61
C LYS A 14 -1.99 3.58 7.58
N ILE A 15 -1.72 4.55 8.46
CA ILE A 15 -0.45 5.29 8.41
C ILE A 15 0.75 4.41 8.75
N ILE A 16 0.59 3.42 9.63
CA ILE A 16 1.63 2.42 9.88
C ILE A 16 1.86 1.57 8.63
N ARG A 17 0.79 1.00 8.06
CA ARG A 17 0.91 0.14 6.87
C ARG A 17 1.49 0.87 5.68
N SER A 18 1.10 2.14 5.45
CA SER A 18 1.70 2.95 4.38
C SER A 18 3.20 3.17 4.59
N SER A 19 3.65 3.40 5.82
CA SER A 19 5.06 3.61 6.12
C SER A 19 5.90 2.33 5.97
N ILE A 20 5.41 1.18 6.47
CA ILE A 20 6.15 -0.10 6.37
C ILE A 20 6.09 -0.72 4.97
N SER A 21 5.15 -0.30 4.12
CA SER A 21 5.05 -0.71 2.71
C SER A 21 6.34 -0.41 1.93
N ASP A 22 6.94 0.76 2.18
CA ASP A 22 8.20 1.17 1.57
C ASP A 22 9.36 0.20 1.85
N LEU A 23 9.37 -0.45 3.01
CA LEU A 23 10.36 -1.46 3.34
C LEU A 23 10.04 -2.81 2.70
N TYR A 24 8.79 -3.24 2.78
CA TYR A 24 8.36 -4.50 2.17
C TYR A 24 8.56 -4.51 0.66
N CYS A 25 8.32 -3.41 -0.04
CA CYS A 25 8.56 -3.36 -1.49
C CYS A 25 10.06 -3.44 -1.85
N LYS A 26 10.97 -3.32 -0.90
CA LYS A 26 12.41 -3.51 -1.07
C LYS A 26 12.92 -4.89 -0.66
N GLY A 27 12.03 -5.76 -0.18
CA GLY A 27 12.42 -7.07 0.38
C GLY A 27 13.00 -6.95 1.80
N VAL A 28 12.65 -5.88 2.52
CA VAL A 28 13.12 -5.62 3.90
C VAL A 28 11.96 -5.81 4.86
N THR A 29 12.20 -6.58 5.92
CA THR A 29 11.25 -6.71 7.03
C THR A 29 11.42 -5.52 7.97
N PRO A 30 10.38 -4.69 8.20
CA PRO A 30 10.43 -3.62 9.18
C PRO A 30 10.64 -4.18 10.59
N LYS A 31 11.35 -3.43 11.44
CA LYS A 31 11.64 -3.80 12.84
C LYS A 31 11.19 -2.76 13.82
N PHE A 32 11.43 -1.49 13.51
CA PHE A 32 11.14 -0.37 14.41
C PHE A 32 10.33 0.69 13.69
N ILE A 33 9.45 1.35 14.45
CA ILE A 33 8.77 2.57 14.04
C ILE A 33 8.96 3.67 15.07
N PHE A 34 8.99 4.90 14.59
CA PHE A 34 8.99 6.11 15.40
C PHE A 34 7.82 6.97 14.93
N ILE A 35 7.08 7.58 15.87
CA ILE A 35 5.86 8.31 15.54
C ILE A 35 5.90 9.70 16.16
N GLY A 36 6.03 10.73 15.34
CA GLY A 36 5.70 12.10 15.71
C GLY A 36 4.21 12.33 15.51
N ALA A 37 3.54 12.86 16.55
CA ALA A 37 2.12 13.17 16.50
C ALA A 37 1.87 14.61 16.94
N SER A 38 0.98 15.32 16.23
CA SER A 38 0.49 16.60 16.70
C SER A 38 -1.02 16.68 16.54
N GLY A 39 -1.70 17.38 17.46
CA GLY A 39 -3.15 17.49 17.44
C GLY A 39 -3.71 18.32 18.58
N ASN A 40 -5.03 18.45 18.60
CA ASN A 40 -5.76 19.16 19.64
C ASN A 40 -6.34 18.20 20.70
N ASN A 41 -6.92 18.74 21.74
CA ASN A 41 -7.51 17.98 22.84
C ASN A 41 -8.62 16.99 22.39
N ASN A 42 -9.35 17.31 21.31
CA ASN A 42 -10.38 16.42 20.77
C ASN A 42 -9.74 15.22 20.08
N SER A 43 -8.67 15.43 19.29
CA SER A 43 -7.94 14.36 18.62
C SER A 43 -7.24 13.43 19.63
N PHE A 44 -6.70 13.98 20.72
CA PHE A 44 -5.97 13.26 21.75
C PHE A 44 -6.72 13.20 23.08
N SER A 45 -8.06 13.14 23.03
CA SER A 45 -8.86 12.82 24.20
C SER A 45 -8.48 11.47 24.80
N LYS A 46 -8.71 11.25 26.11
CA LYS A 46 -8.45 9.97 26.79
C LYS A 46 -9.02 8.77 26.03
N LYS A 47 -10.25 8.91 25.51
CA LYS A 47 -10.89 7.89 24.67
C LYS A 47 -10.07 7.57 23.40
N ASN A 48 -9.68 8.61 22.65
CA ASN A 48 -8.92 8.44 21.41
C ASN A 48 -7.51 7.89 21.67
N LEU A 49 -6.85 8.33 22.74
CA LEU A 49 -5.53 7.79 23.14
C LEU A 49 -5.60 6.28 23.44
N ASN A 50 -6.65 5.83 24.12
CA ASN A 50 -6.88 4.39 24.35
C ASN A 50 -7.04 3.62 23.04
N ILE A 51 -7.82 4.16 22.07
CA ILE A 51 -7.99 3.54 20.75
C ILE A 51 -6.66 3.51 20.00
N ILE A 52 -5.93 4.62 19.97
CA ILE A 52 -4.60 4.72 19.34
C ILE A 52 -3.65 3.67 19.93
N SER A 53 -3.56 3.59 21.27
CA SER A 53 -2.70 2.63 21.97
C SER A 53 -3.05 1.18 21.59
N LYS A 54 -4.34 0.84 21.56
CA LYS A 54 -4.80 -0.49 21.14
C LYS A 54 -4.41 -0.80 19.70
N SER A 55 -4.66 0.14 18.76
CA SER A 55 -4.33 -0.01 17.34
C SER A 55 -2.82 -0.18 17.13
N LEU A 56 -2.00 0.58 17.85
CA LEU A 56 -0.55 0.45 17.83
C LEU A 56 -0.09 -0.94 18.29
N LYS A 57 -0.66 -1.47 19.38
CA LYS A 57 -0.35 -2.82 19.88
C LYS A 57 -0.73 -3.89 18.86
N GLU A 58 -1.91 -3.78 18.24
CA GLU A 58 -2.39 -4.71 17.21
C GLU A 58 -1.46 -4.74 15.99
N GLU A 59 -1.08 -3.57 15.44
CA GLU A 59 -0.20 -3.48 14.27
C GLU A 59 1.23 -3.94 14.61
N GLN A 60 1.75 -3.61 15.80
CA GLN A 60 3.03 -4.14 16.27
C GLN A 60 3.04 -5.67 16.30
N LYS A 61 2.00 -6.28 16.88
CA LYS A 61 1.85 -7.74 16.94
C LYS A 61 1.72 -8.34 15.53
N LYS A 62 0.89 -7.73 14.68
CA LYS A 62 0.61 -8.22 13.32
C LYS A 62 1.85 -8.24 12.43
N TYR A 63 2.67 -7.19 12.49
CA TYR A 63 3.80 -7.01 11.59
C TYR A 63 5.17 -7.29 12.23
N GLY A 64 5.20 -7.67 13.50
CA GLY A 64 6.46 -7.93 14.23
C GLY A 64 7.34 -6.68 14.34
N ILE A 65 6.74 -5.50 14.42
CA ILE A 65 7.42 -4.19 14.55
C ILE A 65 7.34 -3.70 15.99
N LYS A 66 8.29 -2.85 16.39
CA LYS A 66 8.32 -2.24 17.72
C LYS A 66 8.25 -0.71 17.60
N LEU A 67 7.33 -0.09 18.31
CA LEU A 67 7.35 1.35 18.53
C LEU A 67 8.52 1.67 19.47
N SER A 68 9.51 2.42 18.97
CA SER A 68 10.79 2.64 19.66
C SER A 68 11.01 4.08 20.09
N GLY A 69 10.07 4.97 19.77
CA GLY A 69 10.11 6.35 20.19
C GLY A 69 9.14 7.23 19.42
N GLY A 70 9.15 8.49 19.76
CA GLY A 70 8.31 9.51 19.15
C GLY A 70 8.05 10.66 20.11
N ASP A 71 7.25 11.60 19.64
CA ASP A 71 6.85 12.76 20.43
C ASP A 71 5.42 13.16 20.12
N THR A 72 4.76 13.86 21.06
CA THR A 72 3.40 14.36 20.90
C THR A 72 3.32 15.82 21.26
N THR A 73 2.91 16.64 20.31
CA THR A 73 2.81 18.10 20.47
C THR A 73 1.39 18.62 20.26
N LYS A 74 1.09 19.78 20.82
CA LYS A 74 -0.22 20.42 20.64
C LYS A 74 -0.27 21.18 19.31
N SER A 75 -1.34 20.98 18.54
CA SER A 75 -1.58 21.66 17.25
C SER A 75 -3.07 21.76 16.95
N LYS A 76 -3.46 22.74 16.13
CA LYS A 76 -4.84 22.85 15.62
C LYS A 76 -5.21 21.69 14.68
N LYS A 77 -4.24 21.20 13.89
CA LYS A 77 -4.44 20.10 12.93
C LYS A 77 -3.87 18.80 13.48
N THR A 78 -4.53 17.68 13.21
CA THR A 78 -4.01 16.37 13.54
C THR A 78 -3.07 15.91 12.44
N ILE A 79 -1.80 15.70 12.78
CA ILE A 79 -0.73 15.29 11.87
C ILE A 79 0.03 14.13 12.52
N PHE A 80 0.40 13.15 11.71
CA PHE A 80 1.30 12.06 12.10
C PHE A 80 2.46 11.98 11.12
N THR A 81 3.66 11.83 11.66
CA THR A 81 4.87 11.50 10.91
C THR A 81 5.37 10.15 11.41
N ILE A 82 5.55 9.20 10.49
CA ILE A 82 6.06 7.87 10.85
C ILE A 82 7.37 7.63 10.12
N MET A 83 8.38 7.22 10.86
CA MET A 83 9.63 6.69 10.35
C MET A 83 9.67 5.19 10.64
N SER A 84 9.91 4.38 9.60
CA SER A 84 10.05 2.94 9.70
C SER A 84 11.48 2.52 9.40
N LEU A 85 12.03 1.64 10.23
CA LEU A 85 13.38 1.10 10.06
C LEU A 85 13.36 -0.42 9.96
N GLY A 86 14.24 -0.93 9.11
CA GLY A 86 14.51 -2.36 8.96
C GLY A 86 15.95 -2.57 8.49
N TYR A 87 16.48 -3.78 8.66
CA TYR A 87 17.84 -4.12 8.29
C TYR A 87 17.86 -5.18 7.22
N SER A 88 18.74 -5.01 6.23
CA SER A 88 19.00 -6.02 5.21
C SER A 88 20.41 -5.84 4.63
N LYS A 89 21.07 -6.95 4.35
CA LYS A 89 22.36 -6.93 3.62
C LYS A 89 22.18 -6.54 2.14
N ARG A 90 21.01 -6.78 1.58
CA ARG A 90 20.68 -6.50 0.17
C ARG A 90 19.23 -6.07 0.05
N ILE A 91 18.95 -5.16 -0.88
CA ILE A 91 17.60 -4.67 -1.17
C ILE A 91 17.33 -4.70 -2.67
N VAL A 92 16.07 -4.79 -3.07
CA VAL A 92 15.66 -4.55 -4.45
C VAL A 92 15.55 -3.03 -4.66
N GLN A 93 16.39 -2.50 -5.53
CA GLN A 93 16.45 -1.06 -5.81
C GLN A 93 15.36 -0.65 -6.80
N ARG A 94 14.96 0.63 -6.77
CA ARG A 94 13.94 1.19 -7.68
C ARG A 94 14.42 1.29 -9.14
N ASN A 95 15.69 1.54 -9.42
CA ASN A 95 16.21 1.94 -10.73
C ASN A 95 17.11 0.87 -11.37
N LYS A 96 16.73 -0.40 -11.25
CA LYS A 96 17.50 -1.55 -11.76
C LYS A 96 16.72 -2.39 -12.78
N CYS A 97 15.61 -1.86 -13.31
CA CYS A 97 14.89 -2.50 -14.41
C CYS A 97 15.76 -2.59 -15.66
N LYS A 98 15.56 -3.67 -16.40
CA LYS A 98 16.34 -3.97 -17.63
C LYS A 98 15.40 -4.03 -18.83
N ASN A 99 15.95 -3.80 -20.01
CA ASN A 99 15.21 -3.99 -21.24
C ASN A 99 14.71 -5.45 -21.36
N GLY A 100 13.44 -5.61 -21.74
CA GLY A 100 12.80 -6.92 -21.85
C GLY A 100 12.32 -7.55 -20.54
N ASP A 101 12.44 -6.85 -19.40
CA ASP A 101 11.82 -7.28 -18.15
C ASP A 101 10.29 -7.32 -18.28
N ASP A 102 9.68 -8.30 -17.64
CA ASP A 102 8.23 -8.33 -17.42
C ASP A 102 7.87 -7.48 -16.19
N ILE A 103 6.65 -6.92 -16.22
CA ILE A 103 6.09 -6.11 -15.14
C ILE A 103 5.07 -6.94 -14.36
N TYR A 104 5.16 -6.93 -13.04
CA TYR A 104 4.29 -7.68 -12.13
C TYR A 104 3.72 -6.79 -11.03
N VAL A 105 2.51 -7.13 -10.59
CA VAL A 105 1.82 -6.54 -9.42
C VAL A 105 1.37 -7.67 -8.50
N THR A 106 1.52 -7.51 -7.20
CA THR A 106 1.27 -8.56 -6.20
C THR A 106 -0.18 -8.78 -5.83
N GLY A 107 -1.09 -7.94 -6.23
CA GLY A 107 -2.50 -8.06 -5.87
C GLY A 107 -3.37 -7.20 -6.76
N ASN A 108 -4.59 -6.93 -6.31
CA ASN A 108 -5.52 -6.08 -7.04
C ASN A 108 -5.21 -4.60 -6.79
N VAL A 109 -5.46 -3.76 -7.79
CA VAL A 109 -5.27 -2.31 -7.73
C VAL A 109 -6.56 -1.56 -8.05
N GLY A 110 -6.71 -0.37 -7.45
CA GLY A 110 -7.82 0.54 -7.69
C GLY A 110 -8.97 0.45 -6.68
N ASP A 111 -9.02 -0.56 -5.81
CA ASP A 111 -10.04 -0.69 -4.77
C ASP A 111 -9.97 0.43 -3.74
N SER A 112 -8.76 0.78 -3.32
CA SER A 112 -8.51 1.84 -2.33
C SER A 112 -9.03 3.19 -2.80
N TYR A 113 -8.83 3.52 -4.07
CA TYR A 113 -9.35 4.77 -4.62
C TYR A 113 -10.89 4.82 -4.65
N LEU A 114 -11.57 3.71 -4.95
CA LEU A 114 -13.02 3.66 -4.85
C LEU A 114 -13.49 3.86 -3.41
N GLY A 115 -12.80 3.26 -2.44
CA GLY A 115 -13.03 3.50 -1.01
C GLY A 115 -12.90 4.97 -0.63
N LEU A 116 -11.89 5.65 -1.14
CA LEU A 116 -11.71 7.10 -0.95
C LEU A 116 -12.85 7.92 -1.58
N GLN A 117 -13.36 7.53 -2.76
CA GLN A 117 -14.49 8.22 -3.40
C GLN A 117 -15.79 8.05 -2.59
N ILE A 118 -16.02 6.88 -2.00
CA ILE A 118 -17.16 6.62 -1.09
C ILE A 118 -17.03 7.48 0.18
N LEU A 119 -15.87 7.54 0.81
CA LEU A 119 -15.61 8.39 1.97
C LEU A 119 -15.82 9.87 1.68
N LYS A 120 -15.52 10.31 0.46
CA LYS A 120 -15.79 11.66 -0.05
C LYS A 120 -17.25 11.88 -0.49
N LYS A 121 -18.13 10.89 -0.30
CA LYS A 121 -19.55 10.92 -0.71
C LYS A 121 -19.74 11.16 -2.22
N LYS A 122 -18.75 10.83 -3.05
CA LYS A 122 -18.82 10.98 -4.52
C LYS A 122 -19.38 9.74 -5.22
N VAL A 123 -19.49 8.62 -4.51
CA VAL A 123 -20.05 7.35 -4.98
C VAL A 123 -20.94 6.79 -3.88
N LEU A 124 -22.12 6.36 -4.26
CA LEU A 124 -23.09 5.69 -3.37
C LEU A 124 -23.18 4.22 -3.79
N LEU A 125 -23.02 3.32 -2.84
CA LEU A 125 -23.14 1.87 -2.98
C LEU A 125 -23.93 1.31 -1.80
N ASN A 126 -24.30 0.02 -1.85
CA ASN A 126 -24.87 -0.63 -0.69
C ASN A 126 -23.85 -0.74 0.46
N LYS A 127 -24.35 -1.00 1.67
CA LYS A 127 -23.54 -1.04 2.90
C LYS A 127 -22.35 -2.01 2.82
N ASN A 128 -22.56 -3.19 2.25
CA ASN A 128 -21.51 -4.22 2.16
C ASN A 128 -20.41 -3.82 1.18
N GLU A 129 -20.77 -3.27 0.01
CA GLU A 129 -19.82 -2.75 -0.95
C GLU A 129 -19.05 -1.55 -0.39
N CYS A 130 -19.75 -0.63 0.28
CA CYS A 130 -19.09 0.49 0.98
C CYS A 130 -18.06 0.01 1.98
N ASN A 131 -18.41 -0.93 2.85
CA ASN A 131 -17.51 -1.48 3.86
C ASN A 131 -16.29 -2.14 3.23
N TYR A 132 -16.48 -2.93 2.15
CA TYR A 132 -15.37 -3.57 1.43
C TYR A 132 -14.35 -2.53 0.93
N PHE A 133 -14.78 -1.53 0.17
CA PHE A 133 -13.87 -0.57 -0.43
C PHE A 133 -13.26 0.40 0.60
N ILE A 134 -14.02 0.82 1.61
CA ILE A 134 -13.52 1.64 2.72
C ILE A 134 -12.44 0.88 3.50
N ASN A 135 -12.63 -0.42 3.73
CA ASN A 135 -11.59 -1.25 4.35
C ASN A 135 -10.34 -1.36 3.47
N LYS A 136 -10.47 -1.52 2.15
CA LYS A 136 -9.30 -1.51 1.25
C LYS A 136 -8.53 -0.19 1.31
N TYR A 137 -9.21 0.93 1.46
CA TYR A 137 -8.56 2.23 1.63
C TYR A 137 -7.83 2.37 2.98
N TYR A 138 -8.43 1.94 4.09
CA TYR A 138 -7.84 2.12 5.42
C TYR A 138 -6.92 0.96 5.85
N LEU A 139 -7.17 -0.23 5.37
CA LEU A 139 -6.49 -1.45 5.81
C LEU A 139 -5.82 -2.17 4.63
N PRO A 140 -4.89 -1.52 3.91
CA PRO A 140 -4.20 -2.19 2.81
C PRO A 140 -3.54 -3.48 3.29
N GLU A 141 -3.64 -4.54 2.48
CA GLU A 141 -3.02 -5.82 2.74
C GLU A 141 -1.61 -5.83 2.15
N LEU A 142 -0.61 -5.84 3.01
CA LEU A 142 0.78 -5.80 2.57
C LEU A 142 1.26 -7.20 2.15
N PRO A 143 1.94 -7.35 1.00
CA PRO A 143 2.37 -8.63 0.45
C PRO A 143 3.65 -9.16 1.14
N ILE A 144 3.59 -9.44 2.44
CA ILE A 144 4.73 -9.81 3.30
C ILE A 144 5.46 -11.06 2.77
N LYS A 145 4.70 -12.13 2.44
CA LYS A 145 5.28 -13.39 1.95
C LYS A 145 6.05 -13.21 0.64
N ILE A 146 5.62 -12.28 -0.21
CA ILE A 146 6.29 -11.98 -1.48
C ILE A 146 7.54 -11.15 -1.21
N SER A 147 7.46 -10.16 -0.32
CA SER A 147 8.57 -9.31 0.07
C SER A 147 9.81 -10.13 0.45
N SER A 148 9.69 -11.12 1.31
CA SER A 148 10.81 -11.96 1.77
C SER A 148 11.52 -12.74 0.66
N ASN A 149 10.86 -12.91 -0.50
CA ASN A 149 11.41 -13.64 -1.65
C ASN A 149 11.79 -12.73 -2.83
N LEU A 150 11.50 -11.43 -2.73
CA LEU A 150 11.60 -10.48 -3.84
C LEU A 150 13.01 -10.45 -4.47
N LEU A 151 14.06 -10.53 -3.64
CA LEU A 151 15.47 -10.57 -4.07
C LEU A 151 15.82 -11.76 -4.97
N LYS A 152 15.01 -12.82 -4.99
CA LYS A 152 15.27 -14.04 -5.80
C LYS A 152 14.89 -13.84 -7.26
N PHE A 153 13.99 -12.90 -7.56
CA PHE A 153 13.43 -12.76 -8.90
C PHE A 153 13.24 -11.31 -9.39
N ALA A 154 13.20 -10.32 -8.52
CA ALA A 154 12.96 -8.94 -8.95
C ALA A 154 14.27 -8.20 -9.27
N ASN A 155 14.31 -7.52 -10.41
CA ASN A 155 15.37 -6.58 -10.77
C ASN A 155 15.13 -5.22 -10.11
N SER A 156 13.88 -4.77 -10.08
CA SER A 156 13.49 -3.47 -9.57
C SER A 156 12.12 -3.55 -8.90
N SER A 157 11.86 -2.73 -7.87
CA SER A 157 10.57 -2.73 -7.18
C SER A 157 10.24 -1.40 -6.51
N ILE A 158 8.94 -1.15 -6.38
CA ILE A 158 8.32 -0.02 -5.68
C ILE A 158 6.95 -0.48 -5.16
N ASP A 159 6.40 0.17 -4.14
CA ASP A 159 4.99 -0.01 -3.78
C ASP A 159 4.09 0.92 -4.62
N ILE A 160 2.80 0.56 -4.73
CA ILE A 160 1.79 1.37 -5.44
C ILE A 160 1.11 2.29 -4.45
N SER A 161 1.68 3.47 -4.27
CA SER A 161 1.20 4.54 -3.38
C SER A 161 0.55 5.70 -4.12
N ASP A 162 1.04 6.05 -5.32
CA ASP A 162 0.50 7.14 -6.16
C ASP A 162 -0.36 6.63 -7.33
N GLY A 163 -0.34 5.32 -7.56
CA GLY A 163 -1.08 4.63 -8.61
C GLY A 163 -0.18 3.94 -9.62
N LEU A 164 -0.72 2.92 -10.29
CA LEU A 164 0.05 2.00 -11.11
C LEU A 164 0.99 2.72 -12.11
N PHE A 165 0.48 3.68 -12.85
CA PHE A 165 1.28 4.35 -13.91
C PHE A 165 2.28 5.36 -13.32
N GLY A 166 1.89 6.09 -12.27
CA GLY A 166 2.79 7.02 -11.58
C GLY A 166 4.00 6.30 -11.00
N ASP A 167 3.75 5.20 -10.29
CA ASP A 167 4.81 4.42 -9.64
C ASP A 167 5.63 3.61 -10.66
N LEU A 168 4.99 3.10 -11.74
CA LEU A 168 5.72 2.47 -12.84
C LEU A 168 6.67 3.45 -13.53
N SER A 169 6.23 4.69 -13.75
CA SER A 169 7.09 5.74 -14.31
C SER A 169 8.30 6.04 -13.41
N LYS A 170 8.10 6.09 -12.08
CA LYS A 170 9.18 6.24 -11.10
C LYS A 170 10.14 5.04 -11.09
N LEU A 171 9.60 3.83 -11.32
CA LEU A 171 10.37 2.60 -11.33
C LEU A 171 11.39 2.57 -12.47
N ILE A 172 11.03 3.13 -13.65
CA ILE A 172 11.86 3.13 -14.85
C ILE A 172 12.60 4.46 -15.13
N ASN A 173 12.30 5.52 -14.39
CA ASN A 173 12.73 6.91 -14.64
C ASN A 173 14.22 7.07 -15.02
N LYS A 174 15.14 6.37 -14.33
CA LYS A 174 16.59 6.49 -14.59
C LYS A 174 17.11 5.52 -15.66
N SER A 175 16.25 4.68 -16.23
CA SER A 175 16.69 3.57 -17.10
C SER A 175 16.62 3.89 -18.58
N LYS A 176 16.11 5.07 -18.97
CA LYS A 176 15.83 5.45 -20.37
C LYS A 176 15.01 4.37 -21.12
N LEU A 177 14.11 3.67 -20.40
CA LEU A 177 13.27 2.61 -20.93
C LEU A 177 11.84 3.10 -21.06
N PHE A 178 11.08 2.44 -21.94
CA PHE A 178 9.64 2.60 -22.07
C PHE A 178 8.93 1.35 -21.56
N TYR A 179 7.66 1.47 -21.18
CA TYR A 179 6.83 0.35 -20.80
C TYR A 179 5.58 0.26 -21.66
N LYS A 180 5.11 -0.96 -21.84
CA LYS A 180 3.81 -1.26 -22.46
C LYS A 180 2.98 -2.07 -21.49
N VAL A 181 1.78 -1.58 -21.16
CA VAL A 181 0.85 -2.24 -20.24
C VAL A 181 -0.42 -2.61 -21.00
N ASP A 182 -0.76 -3.89 -20.99
CA ASP A 182 -2.07 -4.36 -21.41
C ASP A 182 -3.05 -4.17 -20.25
N LEU A 183 -3.99 -3.23 -20.43
CA LEU A 183 -4.98 -2.89 -19.38
C LEU A 183 -5.86 -4.09 -19.00
N ASN A 184 -6.09 -5.05 -19.91
CA ASN A 184 -6.90 -6.22 -19.62
C ASN A 184 -6.20 -7.15 -18.61
N LYS A 185 -4.86 -7.18 -18.62
CA LYS A 185 -4.05 -7.99 -17.72
C LYS A 185 -3.79 -7.35 -16.35
N VAL A 186 -4.08 -6.05 -16.18
CA VAL A 186 -3.94 -5.41 -14.86
C VAL A 186 -4.97 -6.00 -13.90
N PRO A 187 -4.55 -6.56 -12.75
CA PRO A 187 -5.46 -7.21 -11.81
C PRO A 187 -6.32 -6.18 -11.09
N ILE A 188 -7.63 -6.43 -11.07
CA ILE A 188 -8.61 -5.71 -10.27
C ILE A 188 -9.50 -6.71 -9.54
N SER A 189 -10.05 -6.34 -8.39
CA SER A 189 -10.94 -7.19 -7.62
C SER A 189 -12.24 -7.51 -8.37
N ILE A 190 -12.89 -8.60 -7.97
CA ILE A 190 -14.22 -8.96 -8.46
C ILE A 190 -15.22 -7.84 -8.12
N ASN A 191 -15.09 -7.22 -6.95
CA ASN A 191 -15.97 -6.13 -6.53
C ASN A 191 -15.79 -4.88 -7.40
N LEU A 192 -14.55 -4.50 -7.71
CA LEU A 192 -14.30 -3.37 -8.63
C LEU A 192 -14.79 -3.69 -10.04
N ARG A 193 -14.60 -4.92 -10.53
CA ARG A 193 -15.12 -5.36 -11.82
C ARG A 193 -16.65 -5.25 -11.88
N LYS A 194 -17.35 -5.71 -10.83
CA LYS A 194 -18.82 -5.57 -10.71
C LYS A 194 -19.26 -4.11 -10.68
N TYR A 195 -18.53 -3.24 -10.00
CA TYR A 195 -18.82 -1.81 -10.01
C TYR A 195 -18.64 -1.21 -11.40
N LEU A 196 -17.54 -1.52 -12.08
CA LEU A 196 -17.26 -1.00 -13.43
C LEU A 196 -18.29 -1.45 -14.47
N SER A 197 -18.79 -2.69 -14.40
CA SER A 197 -19.82 -3.18 -15.32
C SER A 197 -21.16 -2.43 -15.22
N LYS A 198 -21.45 -1.83 -14.06
CA LYS A 198 -22.67 -1.06 -13.79
C LYS A 198 -22.47 0.45 -13.91
N SER A 199 -21.24 0.91 -14.12
CA SER A 199 -20.90 2.34 -14.15
C SER A 199 -20.34 2.74 -15.51
N LYS A 200 -20.48 4.03 -15.87
CA LYS A 200 -19.82 4.61 -17.05
C LYS A 200 -18.31 4.86 -16.87
N LYS A 201 -17.74 4.46 -15.69
CA LYS A 201 -16.33 4.70 -15.38
C LYS A 201 -15.45 3.64 -16.04
N LYS A 202 -14.26 4.06 -16.47
CA LYS A 202 -13.25 3.17 -17.08
C LYS A 202 -12.27 2.66 -16.01
N LYS A 203 -11.77 1.44 -16.17
CA LYS A 203 -10.78 0.79 -15.31
C LYS A 203 -9.57 1.70 -15.01
N ILE A 204 -9.08 2.39 -16.04
CA ILE A 204 -7.94 3.29 -15.93
C ILE A 204 -8.14 4.41 -14.89
N ASN A 205 -9.37 4.89 -14.69
CA ASN A 205 -9.69 5.93 -13.71
C ASN A 205 -9.40 5.51 -12.26
N PHE A 206 -9.36 4.20 -12.00
CA PHE A 206 -9.13 3.64 -10.67
C PHE A 206 -7.68 3.19 -10.49
N ILE A 207 -7.15 2.42 -11.44
CA ILE A 207 -5.78 1.87 -11.33
C ILE A 207 -4.69 2.94 -11.44
N SER A 208 -5.01 4.14 -11.98
CA SER A 208 -4.11 5.30 -12.01
C SER A 208 -4.04 6.07 -10.70
N LYS A 209 -4.77 5.63 -9.68
CA LYS A 209 -4.82 6.28 -8.36
C LYS A 209 -4.24 5.33 -7.31
N GLY A 210 -3.69 5.91 -6.27
CA GLY A 210 -2.88 5.18 -5.30
C GLY A 210 -3.63 4.63 -4.09
N ASP A 211 -2.86 4.48 -3.01
CA ASP A 211 -3.25 3.91 -1.72
C ASP A 211 -3.47 2.38 -1.72
N ASP A 212 -3.06 1.65 -2.77
CA ASP A 212 -3.20 0.19 -2.83
C ASP A 212 -2.09 -0.56 -2.08
N TYR A 213 -0.89 0.01 -2.01
CA TYR A 213 0.30 -0.52 -1.31
C TYR A 213 0.66 -1.96 -1.71
N GLN A 214 0.34 -2.34 -2.96
CA GLN A 214 0.83 -3.57 -3.57
C GLN A 214 2.26 -3.36 -4.08
N ILE A 215 3.04 -4.44 -4.21
CA ILE A 215 4.38 -4.36 -4.78
C ILE A 215 4.27 -4.42 -6.31
N LEU A 216 4.80 -3.39 -6.95
CA LEU A 216 5.07 -3.33 -8.38
C LEU A 216 6.55 -3.65 -8.59
N PHE A 217 6.85 -4.66 -9.41
CA PHE A 217 8.24 -5.05 -9.66
C PHE A 217 8.48 -5.46 -11.10
N THR A 218 9.73 -5.39 -11.52
CA THR A 218 10.18 -5.94 -12.81
C THR A 218 11.03 -7.18 -12.59
N SER A 219 10.97 -8.10 -13.54
CA SER A 219 11.71 -9.37 -13.48
C SER A 219 12.10 -9.85 -14.87
N PRO A 220 13.28 -10.47 -15.04
CA PRO A 220 13.69 -11.01 -16.33
C PRO A 220 12.78 -12.17 -16.75
N LYS A 221 12.57 -12.34 -18.06
CA LYS A 221 11.73 -13.41 -18.64
C LYS A 221 12.12 -14.80 -18.17
N SER A 222 13.40 -15.04 -17.90
CA SER A 222 13.91 -16.33 -17.38
C SER A 222 13.34 -16.70 -16.01
N LYS A 223 12.79 -15.75 -15.26
CA LYS A 223 12.17 -16.01 -13.95
C LYS A 223 10.65 -16.28 -14.00
N ARG A 224 10.01 -16.24 -15.18
CA ARG A 224 8.56 -16.44 -15.34
C ARG A 224 8.08 -17.74 -14.66
N ASN A 225 8.71 -18.85 -14.97
CA ASN A 225 8.32 -20.17 -14.43
C ASN A 225 8.50 -20.22 -12.90
N TYR A 226 9.57 -19.61 -12.39
CA TYR A 226 9.81 -19.51 -10.95
C TYR A 226 8.70 -18.69 -10.27
N ILE A 227 8.39 -17.52 -10.81
CA ILE A 227 7.35 -16.63 -10.29
C ILE A 227 5.99 -17.31 -10.31
N GLN A 228 5.62 -17.96 -11.43
CA GLN A 228 4.33 -18.68 -11.54
C GLN A 228 4.22 -19.81 -10.51
N LYS A 229 5.26 -20.63 -10.36
CA LYS A 229 5.30 -21.71 -9.34
C LYS A 229 5.22 -21.15 -7.93
N PHE A 230 5.92 -20.04 -7.66
CA PHE A 230 5.91 -19.39 -6.35
C PHE A 230 4.51 -18.86 -5.99
N PHE A 231 3.84 -18.16 -6.90
CA PHE A 231 2.49 -17.65 -6.65
C PHE A 231 1.43 -18.76 -6.56
N LYS A 232 1.54 -19.84 -7.32
CA LYS A 232 0.65 -21.01 -7.20
C LYS A 232 0.72 -21.67 -5.82
N LYS A 233 1.88 -21.67 -5.17
CA LYS A 233 2.05 -22.22 -3.80
C LYS A 233 1.53 -21.31 -2.70
N MET A 234 1.19 -20.06 -3.01
CA MET A 234 0.73 -19.07 -2.03
C MET A 234 -0.79 -18.94 -1.98
N ASN A 235 -1.48 -19.35 -3.03
CA ASN A 235 -2.94 -19.47 -3.12
C ASN A 235 -3.39 -20.85 -2.66
#